data_4ea83a27cf86c665dd0ad14a780aee75
#
_entry.id   4ea83a27cf86c665dd0ad14a780aee75
#
_cell.length_a   1.000
_cell.length_b   1.000
_cell.length_c   1.000
_cell.angle_alpha   90.00
_cell.angle_beta   90.00
_cell.angle_gamma   90.00
#
_symmetry.space_group_name_H-M   'P 1'
#
loop_
_entity.id
_entity.type
_entity.pdbx_description
1 polymer ?
#
loop_
_entity_poly.entity_id
_entity_poly.type
_entity_poly.pdbx_seq_one_letter_code
_entity_poly.pdbx_strand_id
1 'polypeptide(L)'
;MLLVLAGPSGVGKGTIVAGLRGRVPGLWVSVSYTTRRARAGEVDGRDYRFVTRAEFEALRDAGGFVEWFEVYGDLKGTPRGPVAEHLAAGDDVLLEIDVQGALKVRDVFPEAVLVFVRPPSPEELRRRLAARGTESPADLERRLAAAAAEEAQADRFDEVVVNDDVERAVAQVAGILARSGNPPDERDP
;
A
#
# COMPACT_ATOMS: atom_id res chain seq x y z
N MET A 1 -8.51 -6.63 -11.40
CA MET A 1 -8.03 -7.39 -10.21
C MET A 1 -7.76 -6.47 -9.02
N LEU A 2 -7.58 -7.01 -7.79
CA LEU A 2 -7.16 -6.22 -6.63
C LEU A 2 -5.74 -6.62 -6.21
N LEU A 3 -4.80 -5.67 -6.29
CA LEU A 3 -3.42 -5.83 -5.81
C LEU A 3 -3.18 -4.93 -4.60
N VAL A 4 -2.59 -5.48 -3.55
CA VAL A 4 -2.24 -4.75 -2.33
C VAL A 4 -0.73 -4.71 -2.19
N LEU A 5 -0.16 -3.52 -2.29
CA LEU A 5 1.26 -3.27 -2.12
C LEU A 5 1.52 -2.82 -0.67
N ALA A 6 2.15 -3.66 0.12
CA ALA A 6 2.45 -3.37 1.53
C ALA A 6 3.93 -3.58 1.86
N GLY A 7 4.31 -3.19 3.06
CA GLY A 7 5.69 -3.31 3.55
C GLY A 7 6.09 -2.12 4.41
N PRO A 8 7.30 -2.12 4.97
CA PRO A 8 7.75 -1.15 5.95
C PRO A 8 7.70 0.31 5.48
N SER A 9 7.54 1.20 6.46
CA SER A 9 7.71 2.63 6.19
C SER A 9 9.12 2.90 5.67
N GLY A 10 9.23 3.69 4.59
CA GLY A 10 10.54 4.02 4.00
C GLY A 10 11.06 3.02 2.97
N VAL A 11 10.37 1.91 2.73
CA VAL A 11 10.79 0.89 1.76
C VAL A 11 10.68 1.33 0.29
N GLY A 12 9.92 2.40 0.00
CA GLY A 12 9.79 2.98 -1.35
C GLY A 12 8.52 2.59 -2.10
N LYS A 13 7.44 2.18 -1.41
CA LYS A 13 6.15 1.85 -2.03
C LYS A 13 5.63 2.96 -2.95
N GLY A 14 5.57 4.19 -2.48
CA GLY A 14 5.08 5.32 -3.29
C GLY A 14 5.89 5.56 -4.56
N THR A 15 7.21 5.30 -4.55
CA THR A 15 8.05 5.39 -5.75
C THR A 15 7.71 4.28 -6.75
N ILE A 16 7.46 3.07 -6.26
CA ILE A 16 7.01 1.94 -7.10
C ILE A 16 5.64 2.27 -7.71
N VAL A 17 4.69 2.76 -6.91
CA VAL A 17 3.35 3.15 -7.38
C VAL A 17 3.42 4.25 -8.45
N ALA A 18 4.29 5.25 -8.27
CA ALA A 18 4.51 6.29 -9.27
C ALA A 18 5.03 5.71 -10.60
N GLY A 19 5.97 4.75 -10.54
CA GLY A 19 6.49 4.04 -11.71
C GLY A 19 5.42 3.17 -12.40
N LEU A 20 4.54 2.53 -11.65
CA LEU A 20 3.44 1.71 -12.18
C LEU A 20 2.41 2.55 -12.94
N ARG A 21 2.05 3.74 -12.44
CA ARG A 21 1.13 4.66 -13.12
C ARG A 21 1.58 5.01 -14.55
N GLY A 22 2.88 5.04 -14.79
CA GLY A 22 3.45 5.30 -16.12
C GLY A 22 3.55 4.07 -17.02
N ARG A 23 3.40 2.85 -16.49
CA ARG A 23 3.67 1.58 -17.19
C ARG A 23 2.46 0.70 -17.38
N VAL A 24 1.45 0.81 -16.51
CA VAL A 24 0.26 -0.04 -16.54
C VAL A 24 -0.95 0.82 -16.89
N PRO A 25 -1.38 0.83 -18.18
CA PRO A 25 -2.55 1.56 -18.61
C PRO A 25 -3.80 1.04 -17.87
N GLY A 26 -4.66 1.96 -17.42
CA GLY A 26 -5.91 1.61 -16.74
C GLY A 26 -5.75 1.21 -15.26
N LEU A 27 -4.52 1.19 -14.72
CA LEU A 27 -4.32 0.94 -13.29
C LEU A 27 -4.93 2.07 -12.45
N TRP A 28 -5.94 1.75 -11.68
CA TRP A 28 -6.49 2.68 -10.70
C TRP A 28 -5.79 2.47 -9.33
N VAL A 29 -5.27 3.56 -8.78
CA VAL A 29 -4.62 3.56 -7.46
C VAL A 29 -5.53 4.22 -6.45
N SER A 30 -5.94 3.48 -5.44
CA SER A 30 -6.80 3.99 -4.37
C SER A 30 -6.09 5.10 -3.58
N VAL A 31 -6.84 6.16 -3.27
CA VAL A 31 -6.40 7.25 -2.41
C VAL A 31 -6.97 7.03 -1.02
N SER A 32 -6.10 6.68 -0.07
CA SER A 32 -6.47 6.47 1.33
C SER A 32 -6.88 7.77 2.02
N TYR A 33 -7.81 7.67 2.97
CA TYR A 33 -8.18 8.76 3.88
C TYR A 33 -7.25 8.82 5.08
N THR A 34 -6.98 10.02 5.59
CA THR A 34 -6.20 10.18 6.82
C THR A 34 -6.61 11.42 7.59
N THR A 35 -6.54 11.35 8.94
CA THR A 35 -6.74 12.50 9.82
C THR A 35 -5.45 13.28 10.06
N ARG A 36 -4.30 12.74 9.60
CA ARG A 36 -3.01 13.41 9.67
C ARG A 36 -3.03 14.68 8.79
N ARG A 37 -2.42 15.74 9.28
CA ARG A 37 -2.18 16.92 8.43
C ARG A 37 -1.29 16.59 7.22
N ALA A 38 -1.57 17.24 6.10
CA ALA A 38 -0.73 17.13 4.91
C ALA A 38 0.70 17.59 5.21
N ARG A 39 1.69 16.87 4.67
CA ARG A 39 3.09 17.28 4.69
C ARG A 39 3.37 18.22 3.51
N ALA A 40 4.51 18.91 3.57
CA ALA A 40 4.93 19.75 2.45
C ALA A 40 5.04 18.92 1.16
N GLY A 41 4.39 19.38 0.10
CA GLY A 41 4.34 18.72 -1.21
C GLY A 41 3.25 17.66 -1.38
N GLU A 42 2.55 17.24 -0.32
CA GLU A 42 1.39 16.35 -0.46
C GLU A 42 0.15 17.14 -0.92
N VAL A 43 -0.64 16.53 -1.80
CA VAL A 43 -1.83 17.12 -2.43
C VAL A 43 -3.06 16.29 -2.07
N ASP A 44 -4.11 16.97 -1.57
CA ASP A 44 -5.39 16.32 -1.27
C ASP A 44 -5.99 15.69 -2.52
N GLY A 45 -6.53 14.47 -2.35
CA GLY A 45 -7.12 13.69 -3.42
C GLY A 45 -6.12 13.01 -4.37
N ARG A 46 -4.80 13.26 -4.18
CA ARG A 46 -3.74 12.60 -4.94
C ARG A 46 -2.91 11.65 -4.06
N ASP A 47 -2.38 12.19 -2.95
CA ASP A 47 -1.51 11.45 -2.04
C ASP A 47 -2.32 10.81 -0.90
N TYR A 48 -3.24 11.58 -0.36
CA TYR A 48 -4.26 11.18 0.61
C TYR A 48 -5.51 12.05 0.43
N ARG A 49 -6.65 11.58 0.96
CA ARG A 49 -7.78 12.42 1.27
C ARG A 49 -7.64 12.85 2.73
N PHE A 50 -7.28 14.11 2.95
CA PHE A 50 -7.09 14.66 4.29
C PHE A 50 -8.44 15.11 4.86
N VAL A 51 -8.86 14.48 5.95
CA VAL A 51 -10.16 14.73 6.59
C VAL A 51 -9.98 14.99 8.08
N THR A 52 -10.99 15.59 8.70
CA THR A 52 -11.05 15.71 10.15
C THR A 52 -11.31 14.35 10.81
N ARG A 53 -10.97 14.22 12.09
CA ARG A 53 -11.27 12.99 12.84
C ARG A 53 -12.78 12.70 12.83
N ALA A 54 -13.61 13.70 12.99
CA ALA A 54 -15.08 13.54 12.98
C ALA A 54 -15.62 13.02 11.65
N GLU A 55 -15.13 13.55 10.52
CA GLU A 55 -15.49 13.05 9.18
C GLU A 55 -15.02 11.60 8.98
N PHE A 56 -13.82 11.27 9.43
CA PHE A 56 -13.31 9.91 9.34
C PHE A 56 -14.15 8.94 10.17
N GLU A 57 -14.46 9.29 11.41
CA GLU A 57 -15.25 8.47 12.32
C GLU A 57 -16.67 8.27 11.80
N ALA A 58 -17.32 9.31 11.27
CA ALA A 58 -18.62 9.20 10.63
C ALA A 58 -18.59 8.21 9.44
N LEU A 59 -17.55 8.28 8.60
CA LEU A 59 -17.39 7.36 7.48
C LEU A 59 -17.11 5.93 7.94
N ARG A 60 -16.28 5.76 8.98
CA ARG A 60 -16.01 4.46 9.61
C ARG A 60 -17.29 3.81 10.14
N ASP A 61 -18.07 4.57 10.89
CA ASP A 61 -19.31 4.08 11.54
C ASP A 61 -20.39 3.74 10.52
N ALA A 62 -20.35 4.36 9.34
CA ALA A 62 -21.17 4.01 8.18
C ALA A 62 -20.63 2.81 7.37
N GLY A 63 -19.54 2.15 7.80
CA GLY A 63 -18.91 1.03 7.07
C GLY A 63 -18.20 1.45 5.78
N GLY A 64 -17.82 2.71 5.66
CA GLY A 64 -17.26 3.32 4.44
C GLY A 64 -15.81 2.93 4.14
N PHE A 65 -15.16 2.12 4.98
CA PHE A 65 -13.81 1.64 4.75
C PHE A 65 -13.74 0.13 4.49
N VAL A 66 -12.82 -0.29 3.64
CA VAL A 66 -12.40 -1.69 3.49
C VAL A 66 -11.63 -2.13 4.72
N GLU A 67 -10.67 -1.30 5.12
CA GLU A 67 -9.86 -1.42 6.33
C GLU A 67 -9.56 -0.02 6.88
N TRP A 68 -9.32 0.05 8.17
CA TRP A 68 -8.83 1.26 8.83
C TRP A 68 -8.08 0.89 10.12
N PHE A 69 -7.19 1.80 10.55
CA PHE A 69 -6.45 1.66 11.82
C PHE A 69 -5.87 3.01 12.25
N GLU A 70 -5.40 3.04 13.49
CA GLU A 70 -4.73 4.21 14.06
C GLU A 70 -3.21 4.01 14.04
N VAL A 71 -2.50 5.01 13.51
CA VAL A 71 -1.04 5.04 13.45
C VAL A 71 -0.54 6.32 14.08
N TYR A 72 0.13 6.21 15.23
CA TYR A 72 0.67 7.35 15.98
C TYR A 72 -0.36 8.45 16.28
N GLY A 73 -1.60 8.06 16.62
CA GLY A 73 -2.69 8.97 16.96
C GLY A 73 -3.49 9.49 15.76
N ASP A 74 -3.08 9.21 14.53
CA ASP A 74 -3.81 9.54 13.32
C ASP A 74 -4.54 8.31 12.76
N LEU A 75 -5.74 8.52 12.23
CA LEU A 75 -6.51 7.48 11.56
C LEU A 75 -6.13 7.41 10.08
N LYS A 76 -6.10 6.20 9.54
CA LYS A 76 -5.95 5.92 8.11
C LYS A 76 -6.93 4.84 7.70
N GLY A 77 -7.43 4.91 6.46
CA GLY A 77 -8.33 3.88 5.94
C GLY A 77 -8.48 3.94 4.43
N THR A 78 -8.75 2.77 3.86
CA THR A 78 -9.00 2.60 2.43
C THR A 78 -10.50 2.69 2.16
N PRO A 79 -10.97 3.64 1.31
CA PRO A 79 -12.39 3.84 1.06
C PRO A 79 -13.01 2.64 0.33
N ARG A 80 -14.14 2.14 0.83
CA ARG A 80 -14.83 0.95 0.29
C ARG A 80 -15.52 1.25 -1.04
N GLY A 81 -16.27 2.37 -1.13
CA GLY A 81 -17.07 2.71 -2.31
C GLY A 81 -16.24 2.75 -3.59
N PRO A 82 -15.23 3.64 -3.69
CA PRO A 82 -14.39 3.73 -4.88
C PRO A 82 -13.68 2.42 -5.25
N VAL A 83 -13.19 1.66 -4.26
CA VAL A 83 -12.57 0.35 -4.50
C VAL A 83 -13.57 -0.62 -5.14
N ALA A 84 -14.78 -0.72 -4.59
CA ALA A 84 -15.82 -1.58 -5.11
C ALA A 84 -16.29 -1.17 -6.52
N GLU A 85 -16.43 0.13 -6.77
CA GLU A 85 -16.83 0.69 -8.08
C GLU A 85 -15.82 0.32 -9.17
N HIS A 86 -14.53 0.52 -8.93
CA HIS A 86 -13.49 0.20 -9.91
C HIS A 86 -13.35 -1.31 -10.13
N LEU A 87 -13.43 -2.11 -9.07
CA LEU A 87 -13.45 -3.58 -9.22
C LEU A 87 -14.65 -4.07 -10.03
N ALA A 88 -15.86 -3.50 -9.79
CA ALA A 88 -17.06 -3.84 -10.55
C ALA A 88 -16.98 -3.39 -12.02
N ALA A 89 -16.23 -2.33 -12.31
CA ALA A 89 -15.95 -1.89 -13.68
C ALA A 89 -14.92 -2.79 -14.41
N GLY A 90 -14.28 -3.72 -13.69
CA GLY A 90 -13.25 -4.60 -14.24
C GLY A 90 -11.84 -3.99 -14.25
N ASP A 91 -11.65 -2.86 -13.58
CA ASP A 91 -10.35 -2.20 -13.52
C ASP A 91 -9.36 -2.99 -12.67
N ASP A 92 -8.07 -2.81 -12.97
CA ASP A 92 -6.99 -3.19 -12.06
C ASP A 92 -6.88 -2.15 -10.95
N VAL A 93 -7.04 -2.60 -9.71
CA VAL A 93 -7.05 -1.76 -8.51
C VAL A 93 -5.80 -2.02 -7.69
N LEU A 94 -5.08 -0.97 -7.33
CA LEU A 94 -3.91 -1.04 -6.46
C LEU A 94 -4.18 -0.28 -5.16
N LEU A 95 -3.94 -0.95 -4.03
CA LEU A 95 -3.91 -0.33 -2.70
C LEU A 95 -2.46 -0.21 -2.23
N GLU A 96 -2.03 1.00 -1.84
CA GLU A 96 -0.76 1.24 -1.14
C GLU A 96 -1.05 1.45 0.35
N ILE A 97 -0.85 0.41 1.15
CA ILE A 97 -1.18 0.41 2.58
C ILE A 97 -0.06 -0.20 3.42
N ASP A 98 -0.24 -0.27 4.73
CA ASP A 98 0.67 -0.98 5.61
C ASP A 98 0.34 -2.49 5.70
N VAL A 99 1.20 -3.23 6.39
CA VAL A 99 1.11 -4.68 6.51
C VAL A 99 -0.18 -5.13 7.22
N GLN A 100 -0.58 -4.42 8.28
CA GLN A 100 -1.80 -4.78 9.02
C GLN A 100 -3.05 -4.54 8.18
N GLY A 101 -3.09 -3.43 7.43
CA GLY A 101 -4.15 -3.14 6.48
C GLY A 101 -4.25 -4.20 5.39
N ALA A 102 -3.12 -4.61 4.81
CA ALA A 102 -3.08 -5.64 3.78
C ALA A 102 -3.71 -6.96 4.25
N LEU A 103 -3.39 -7.40 5.47
CA LEU A 103 -3.96 -8.62 6.02
C LEU A 103 -5.47 -8.51 6.29
N LYS A 104 -5.97 -7.32 6.68
CA LYS A 104 -7.42 -7.09 6.79
C LYS A 104 -8.10 -7.05 5.42
N VAL A 105 -7.43 -6.54 4.39
CA VAL A 105 -7.98 -6.60 3.03
C VAL A 105 -8.16 -8.04 2.59
N ARG A 106 -7.25 -8.96 2.92
CA ARG A 106 -7.40 -10.40 2.64
C ARG A 106 -8.66 -10.99 3.25
N ASP A 107 -9.04 -10.56 4.47
CA ASP A 107 -10.26 -11.05 5.13
C ASP A 107 -11.55 -10.60 4.39
N VAL A 108 -11.50 -9.45 3.69
CA VAL A 108 -12.63 -8.88 2.93
C VAL A 108 -12.63 -9.32 1.47
N PHE A 109 -11.44 -9.45 0.88
CA PHE A 109 -11.20 -9.84 -0.51
C PHE A 109 -10.21 -10.99 -0.55
N PRO A 110 -10.64 -12.24 -0.38
CA PRO A 110 -9.75 -13.41 -0.35
C PRO A 110 -8.92 -13.60 -1.64
N GLU A 111 -9.44 -13.12 -2.77
CA GLU A 111 -8.78 -13.16 -4.09
C GLU A 111 -7.77 -12.03 -4.32
N ALA A 112 -7.64 -11.09 -3.38
CA ALA A 112 -6.65 -10.01 -3.50
C ALA A 112 -5.23 -10.56 -3.50
N VAL A 113 -4.40 -10.09 -4.42
CA VAL A 113 -2.96 -10.43 -4.46
C VAL A 113 -2.20 -9.48 -3.55
N LEU A 114 -1.62 -10.00 -2.48
CA LEU A 114 -0.83 -9.25 -1.51
C LEU A 114 0.66 -9.33 -1.87
N VAL A 115 1.26 -8.18 -2.12
CA VAL A 115 2.68 -8.03 -2.45
C VAL A 115 3.40 -7.34 -1.31
N PHE A 116 4.35 -8.03 -0.70
CA PHE A 116 5.22 -7.46 0.33
C PHE A 116 6.45 -6.81 -0.32
N VAL A 117 6.63 -5.52 -0.09
CA VAL A 117 7.84 -4.81 -0.53
C VAL A 117 8.86 -4.81 0.59
N ARG A 118 10.01 -5.37 0.31
CA ARG A 118 11.13 -5.54 1.25
C ARG A 118 12.29 -4.62 0.89
N PRO A 119 12.98 -4.00 1.85
CA PRO A 119 14.26 -3.33 1.59
C PRO A 119 15.34 -4.40 1.29
N PRO A 120 16.44 -4.05 0.60
CA PRO A 120 17.52 -5.00 0.35
C PRO A 120 18.26 -5.40 1.63
N SER A 121 18.29 -4.53 2.64
CA SER A 121 18.80 -4.83 3.97
C SER A 121 18.21 -3.87 5.03
N PRO A 122 18.29 -4.23 6.34
CA PRO A 122 17.91 -3.35 7.43
C PRO A 122 18.72 -2.03 7.46
N GLU A 123 20.01 -2.09 7.10
CA GLU A 123 20.91 -0.92 7.06
C GLU A 123 20.45 0.06 5.96
N GLU A 124 20.06 -0.44 4.81
CA GLU A 124 19.53 0.38 3.73
C GLU A 124 18.19 1.05 4.13
N LEU A 125 17.31 0.33 4.82
CA LEU A 125 16.10 0.91 5.37
C LEU A 125 16.41 2.02 6.38
N ARG A 126 17.36 1.78 7.30
CA ARG A 126 17.85 2.79 8.25
C ARG A 126 18.33 4.03 7.51
N ARG A 127 19.16 3.86 6.48
CA ARG A 127 19.68 4.96 5.65
C ARG A 127 18.55 5.76 5.00
N ARG A 128 17.56 5.08 4.41
CA ARG A 128 16.40 5.73 3.76
C ARG A 128 15.53 6.50 4.73
N LEU A 129 15.29 5.95 5.93
CA LEU A 129 14.53 6.63 6.98
C LEU A 129 15.28 7.86 7.49
N ALA A 130 16.58 7.74 7.78
CA ALA A 130 17.42 8.86 8.25
C ALA A 130 17.52 9.99 7.22
N ALA A 131 17.60 9.68 5.92
CA ALA A 131 17.71 10.66 4.84
C ALA A 131 16.47 11.58 4.69
N ARG A 132 15.31 11.19 5.26
CA ARG A 132 14.12 12.05 5.27
C ARG A 132 14.24 13.27 6.19
N GLY A 133 15.16 13.26 7.15
CA GLY A 133 15.54 14.42 7.96
C GLY A 133 14.44 14.97 8.90
N THR A 134 13.32 14.28 9.04
CA THR A 134 12.14 14.74 9.80
C THR A 134 11.97 14.05 11.14
N GLU A 135 12.91 13.18 11.54
CA GLU A 135 12.72 12.25 12.66
C GLU A 135 13.77 12.43 13.74
N SER A 136 13.33 12.35 15.00
CA SER A 136 14.26 12.23 16.13
C SER A 136 14.94 10.84 16.11
N PRO A 137 16.11 10.67 16.76
CA PRO A 137 16.73 9.36 16.92
C PRO A 137 15.79 8.30 17.52
N ALA A 138 14.96 8.70 18.49
CA ALA A 138 13.99 7.80 19.12
C ALA A 138 12.86 7.38 18.14
N ASP A 139 12.44 8.27 17.26
CA ASP A 139 11.45 7.95 16.21
C ASP A 139 12.02 6.98 15.18
N LEU A 140 13.28 7.17 14.79
CA LEU A 140 13.98 6.27 13.89
C LEU A 140 14.04 4.84 14.46
N GLU A 141 14.46 4.68 15.73
CA GLU A 141 14.51 3.35 16.36
C GLU A 141 13.13 2.70 16.46
N ARG A 142 12.09 3.46 16.82
CA ARG A 142 10.71 2.94 16.83
C ARG A 142 10.26 2.45 15.46
N ARG A 143 10.61 3.17 14.39
CA ARG A 143 10.25 2.76 13.01
C ARG A 143 11.02 1.53 12.56
N LEU A 144 12.28 1.41 12.94
CA LEU A 144 13.07 0.22 12.63
C LEU A 144 12.54 -1.01 13.36
N ALA A 145 12.14 -0.85 14.63
CA ALA A 145 11.50 -1.93 15.38
C ALA A 145 10.15 -2.34 14.76
N ALA A 146 9.32 -1.37 14.34
CA ALA A 146 8.09 -1.64 13.62
C ALA A 146 8.35 -2.36 12.29
N ALA A 147 9.37 -1.92 11.54
CA ALA A 147 9.76 -2.55 10.27
C ALA A 147 10.18 -4.01 10.45
N ALA A 148 10.91 -4.34 11.52
CA ALA A 148 11.29 -5.73 11.83
C ALA A 148 10.05 -6.59 12.15
N ALA A 149 9.06 -6.04 12.87
CA ALA A 149 7.81 -6.73 13.17
C ALA A 149 6.94 -6.92 11.90
N GLU A 150 6.95 -5.95 10.98
CA GLU A 150 6.28 -6.04 9.68
C GLU A 150 6.98 -7.06 8.78
N GLU A 151 8.32 -7.10 8.76
CA GLU A 151 9.12 -8.07 8.00
C GLU A 151 8.81 -9.51 8.42
N ALA A 152 8.57 -9.76 9.71
CA ALA A 152 8.18 -11.07 10.22
C ALA A 152 6.80 -11.55 9.71
N GLN A 153 6.02 -10.69 9.05
CA GLN A 153 4.74 -11.04 8.44
C GLN A 153 4.85 -11.33 6.94
N ALA A 154 6.03 -11.20 6.34
CA ALA A 154 6.23 -11.32 4.88
C ALA A 154 5.73 -12.66 4.32
N ASP A 155 5.87 -13.75 5.07
CA ASP A 155 5.41 -15.10 4.67
C ASP A 155 3.87 -15.24 4.56
N ARG A 156 3.12 -14.24 4.99
CA ARG A 156 1.65 -14.16 4.86
C ARG A 156 1.21 -13.51 3.55
N PHE A 157 2.14 -13.06 2.74
CA PHE A 157 1.92 -12.43 1.45
C PHE A 157 2.12 -13.41 0.30
N ASP A 158 1.48 -13.18 -0.83
CA ASP A 158 1.56 -14.06 -2.00
C ASP A 158 2.88 -13.89 -2.73
N GLU A 159 3.39 -12.66 -2.75
CA GLU A 159 4.62 -12.30 -3.45
C GLU A 159 5.48 -11.38 -2.58
N VAL A 160 6.81 -11.51 -2.72
CA VAL A 160 7.78 -10.63 -2.07
C VAL A 160 8.64 -9.95 -3.14
N VAL A 161 8.68 -8.63 -3.11
CA VAL A 161 9.47 -7.80 -4.03
C VAL A 161 10.56 -7.08 -3.25
N VAL A 162 11.82 -7.32 -3.58
CA VAL A 162 12.95 -6.60 -2.98
C VAL A 162 13.17 -5.29 -3.75
N ASN A 163 13.02 -4.15 -3.06
CA ASN A 163 13.26 -2.83 -3.65
C ASN A 163 14.73 -2.39 -3.44
N ASP A 164 15.62 -3.07 -4.11
CA ASP A 164 17.03 -2.70 -4.23
C ASP A 164 17.28 -1.77 -5.43
N ASP A 165 16.48 -1.94 -6.50
CA ASP A 165 16.39 -1.11 -7.69
C ASP A 165 14.92 -0.83 -8.01
N VAL A 166 14.58 0.46 -8.15
CA VAL A 166 13.19 0.88 -8.34
C VAL A 166 12.62 0.38 -9.66
N GLU A 167 13.40 0.44 -10.74
CA GLU A 167 12.95 0.03 -12.08
C GLU A 167 12.64 -1.47 -12.12
N ARG A 168 13.49 -2.26 -11.48
CA ARG A 168 13.29 -3.71 -11.33
C ARG A 168 12.07 -4.03 -10.48
N ALA A 169 11.91 -3.35 -9.33
CA ALA A 169 10.75 -3.52 -8.47
C ALA A 169 9.44 -3.16 -9.19
N VAL A 170 9.40 -2.05 -9.94
CA VAL A 170 8.27 -1.67 -10.78
C VAL A 170 7.96 -2.72 -11.84
N ALA A 171 8.99 -3.25 -12.52
CA ALA A 171 8.80 -4.28 -13.53
C ALA A 171 8.25 -5.59 -12.94
N GLN A 172 8.71 -5.99 -11.74
CA GLN A 172 8.20 -7.17 -11.04
C GLN A 172 6.72 -7.01 -10.66
N VAL A 173 6.33 -5.88 -10.06
CA VAL A 173 4.92 -5.62 -9.69
C VAL A 173 4.04 -5.52 -10.95
N ALA A 174 4.50 -4.87 -12.01
CA ALA A 174 3.78 -4.84 -13.29
C ALA A 174 3.59 -6.25 -13.87
N GLY A 175 4.59 -7.13 -13.75
CA GLY A 175 4.48 -8.53 -14.15
C GLY A 175 3.47 -9.33 -13.33
N ILE A 176 3.32 -9.04 -12.03
CA ILE A 176 2.29 -9.64 -11.17
C ILE A 176 0.89 -9.21 -11.66
N LEU A 177 0.67 -7.92 -11.91
CA LEU A 177 -0.58 -7.39 -12.47
C LEU A 177 -0.94 -8.07 -13.79
N ALA A 178 0.03 -8.21 -14.70
CA ALA A 178 -0.22 -8.82 -16.01
C ALA A 178 -0.61 -10.31 -15.93
N ARG A 179 0.01 -11.09 -15.01
CA ARG A 179 -0.31 -12.53 -14.82
C ARG A 179 -1.67 -12.77 -14.23
N SER A 180 -2.09 -11.93 -13.29
CA SER A 180 -3.35 -12.11 -12.56
C SER A 180 -4.55 -11.52 -13.30
N GLY A 181 -4.33 -10.67 -14.31
CA GLY A 181 -5.39 -10.12 -15.19
C GLY A 181 -5.79 -11.07 -16.34
N ASN A 182 -5.07 -12.16 -16.56
CA ASN A 182 -5.38 -13.14 -17.59
C ASN A 182 -5.48 -14.53 -16.91
N PRO A 183 -6.69 -15.04 -16.57
CA PRO A 183 -6.80 -16.42 -16.11
C PRO A 183 -6.24 -17.34 -17.20
N PRO A 184 -5.53 -18.44 -16.86
CA PRO A 184 -5.08 -19.39 -17.87
C PRO A 184 -6.30 -19.84 -18.68
N ASP A 185 -6.19 -19.73 -20.01
CA ASP A 185 -7.20 -20.22 -20.94
C ASP A 185 -7.29 -21.76 -20.74
N GLU A 186 -8.29 -22.22 -19.99
CA GLU A 186 -8.60 -23.65 -19.81
C GLU A 186 -9.13 -24.27 -21.11
N ARG A 187 -8.58 -23.88 -22.24
CA ARG A 187 -8.91 -24.48 -23.53
C ARG A 187 -7.63 -24.88 -24.28
N ASP A 188 -7.01 -25.92 -23.76
CA ASP A 188 -6.21 -26.79 -24.63
C ASP A 188 -6.59 -28.26 -24.35
N PRO A 189 -7.03 -29.02 -25.35
CA PRO A 189 -7.65 -30.33 -25.23
C PRO A 189 -6.66 -31.45 -24.89
#